data_52714a0b3d3c5366f07ac15f3199893d
#
_entry.id   52714a0b3d3c5366f07ac15f3199893d
#
_cell.length_a   1.000
_cell.length_b   1.000
_cell.length_c   1.000
_cell.angle_alpha   90.00
_cell.angle_beta   90.00
_cell.angle_gamma   90.00
#
_symmetry.space_group_name_H-M   'P 1'
#
loop_
_entity.id
_entity.type
_entity.pdbx_description
1 polymer ?
#
loop_
_entity_poly.entity_id
_entity_poly.type
_entity_poly.pdbx_seq_one_letter_code
_entity_poly.pdbx_strand_id
1 'polypeptide(L)'
;YISTTFAPRFLYGFSNSVIQTRYVEPVLTDMQLASIVFSPEIDWQNQVLACMHRIYDLSLSQPSAFEMEIQELLLSIWIEIYRHASFSGESQNTAATRDVERLRILLDYIHRHYMEHLTLEDLAAQIHICRSECCRFFKKCMNESLFDYLLDYRIEKSLPLLLERQASITSVAEQTGFS
;
A
#
# COMPACT_ATOMS: atom_id res chain seq x y z
N TYR A 1 19.86 -6.42 6.62
CA TYR A 1 18.80 -5.91 5.72
C TYR A 1 17.59 -5.54 6.58
N ILE A 2 17.18 -4.28 6.56
CA ILE A 2 16.01 -3.78 7.28
C ILE A 2 14.94 -3.49 6.22
N SER A 3 13.72 -4.01 6.42
CA SER A 3 12.58 -3.74 5.57
C SER A 3 11.43 -3.24 6.43
N THR A 4 10.81 -2.14 6.02
CA THR A 4 9.60 -1.59 6.66
C THR A 4 8.52 -1.50 5.60
N THR A 5 7.41 -2.18 5.85
CA THR A 5 6.22 -2.14 4.97
C THR A 5 5.06 -1.56 5.75
N PHE A 6 4.34 -0.63 5.17
CA PHE A 6 3.15 -0.03 5.77
C PHE A 6 2.09 0.31 4.72
N ALA A 7 0.84 0.29 5.13
CA ALA A 7 -0.25 0.72 4.27
C ALA A 7 -0.26 2.27 4.15
N PRO A 8 -0.45 2.86 2.97
CA PRO A 8 -0.52 4.32 2.79
C PRO A 8 -1.54 5.00 3.70
N ARG A 9 -2.60 4.30 4.08
CA ARG A 9 -3.61 4.76 5.04
C ARG A 9 -3.02 5.18 6.39
N PHE A 10 -1.87 4.64 6.76
CA PHE A 10 -1.16 5.04 7.98
C PHE A 10 -0.73 6.51 7.96
N LEU A 11 -0.55 7.10 6.76
CA LEU A 11 -0.16 8.50 6.59
C LEU A 11 -1.36 9.46 6.63
N TYR A 12 -2.53 9.06 6.15
CA TYR A 12 -3.66 9.98 5.94
C TYR A 12 -4.91 9.68 6.78
N GLY A 13 -4.95 8.56 7.49
CA GLY A 13 -6.01 8.20 8.43
C GLY A 13 -7.33 7.76 7.78
N PHE A 14 -8.01 8.64 7.02
CA PHE A 14 -9.29 8.34 6.38
C PHE A 14 -9.31 8.70 4.90
N SER A 15 -10.14 7.98 4.14
CA SER A 15 -10.24 8.14 2.69
C SER A 15 -10.78 9.52 2.31
N ASN A 16 -10.30 10.06 1.19
CA ASN A 16 -10.62 11.39 0.67
C ASN A 16 -10.19 12.55 1.60
N SER A 17 -9.28 12.32 2.52
CA SER A 17 -8.69 13.41 3.32
C SER A 17 -7.81 14.32 2.45
N VAL A 18 -7.63 15.57 2.88
CA VAL A 18 -6.71 16.52 2.20
C VAL A 18 -5.29 15.95 2.15
N ILE A 19 -4.87 15.22 3.19
CA ILE A 19 -3.54 14.60 3.25
C ILE A 19 -3.43 13.54 2.15
N GLN A 20 -4.44 12.68 1.99
CA GLN A 20 -4.46 11.67 0.95
C GLN A 20 -4.34 12.32 -0.44
N THR A 21 -5.32 13.17 -0.80
CA THR A 21 -5.48 13.67 -2.18
C THR A 21 -4.38 14.63 -2.60
N ARG A 22 -3.85 15.41 -1.67
CA ARG A 22 -2.87 16.46 -1.98
C ARG A 22 -1.41 16.01 -1.82
N TYR A 23 -1.12 15.11 -0.88
CA TYR A 23 0.26 14.82 -0.48
C TYR A 23 0.65 13.35 -0.62
N VAL A 24 -0.31 12.42 -0.57
CA VAL A 24 0.00 10.99 -0.65
C VAL A 24 -0.22 10.44 -2.07
N GLU A 25 -1.39 10.66 -2.64
CA GLU A 25 -1.71 10.17 -3.99
C GLU A 25 -0.74 10.65 -5.08
N PRO A 26 -0.33 11.93 -5.13
CA PRO A 26 0.62 12.38 -6.15
C PRO A 26 1.94 11.62 -6.11
N VAL A 27 2.44 11.30 -4.91
CA VAL A 27 3.68 10.51 -4.74
C VAL A 27 3.47 9.06 -5.16
N LEU A 28 2.35 8.44 -4.74
CA LEU A 28 2.04 7.04 -5.07
C LEU A 28 1.73 6.81 -6.55
N THR A 29 1.22 7.83 -7.22
CA THR A 29 0.88 7.75 -8.66
C THR A 29 2.02 8.23 -9.55
N ASP A 30 3.03 8.89 -9.00
CA ASP A 30 4.20 9.28 -9.76
C ASP A 30 5.11 8.07 -10.01
N MET A 31 5.16 7.67 -11.26
CA MET A 31 5.87 6.48 -11.71
C MET A 31 7.40 6.64 -11.64
N GLN A 32 7.91 7.85 -11.56
CA GLN A 32 9.33 8.12 -11.34
C GLN A 32 9.75 7.85 -9.90
N LEU A 33 8.78 7.91 -8.98
CA LEU A 33 8.97 7.64 -7.56
C LEU A 33 8.69 6.18 -7.17
N ALA A 34 8.47 5.30 -8.14
CA ALA A 34 8.22 3.87 -7.89
C ALA A 34 9.36 3.18 -7.11
N SER A 35 10.57 3.74 -7.16
CA SER A 35 11.71 3.30 -6.36
C SER A 35 12.65 4.47 -6.14
N ILE A 36 12.97 4.75 -4.89
CA ILE A 36 13.95 5.76 -4.49
C ILE A 36 15.10 5.06 -3.77
N VAL A 37 16.32 5.31 -4.24
CA VAL A 37 17.54 4.86 -3.55
C VAL A 37 18.07 6.04 -2.74
N PHE A 38 18.15 5.87 -1.43
CA PHE A 38 18.68 6.91 -0.53
C PHE A 38 20.19 6.76 -0.34
N SER A 39 20.92 7.87 -0.46
CA SER A 39 22.36 7.97 -0.18
C SER A 39 22.60 8.70 1.15
N PRO A 40 23.46 8.20 2.04
CA PRO A 40 23.81 8.88 3.29
C PRO A 40 24.62 10.18 3.07
N GLU A 41 25.12 10.41 1.87
CA GLU A 41 25.92 11.61 1.52
C GLU A 41 25.05 12.85 1.29
N ILE A 42 23.73 12.66 1.11
CA ILE A 42 22.78 13.74 0.87
C ILE A 42 21.98 13.98 2.17
N ASP A 43 22.06 15.17 2.72
CA ASP A 43 21.53 15.49 4.06
C ASP A 43 20.08 15.04 4.31
N TRP A 44 19.14 15.37 3.40
CA TRP A 44 17.75 14.97 3.57
C TRP A 44 17.53 13.46 3.45
N GLN A 45 18.31 12.79 2.59
CA GLN A 45 18.24 11.33 2.44
C GLN A 45 18.85 10.63 3.64
N ASN A 46 19.92 11.17 4.21
CA ASN A 46 20.48 10.68 5.47
C ASN A 46 19.48 10.81 6.63
N GLN A 47 18.67 11.88 6.67
CA GLN A 47 17.59 12.02 7.65
C GLN A 47 16.54 10.93 7.48
N VAL A 48 16.15 10.60 6.23
CA VAL A 48 15.22 9.49 5.94
C VAL A 48 15.80 8.17 6.44
N LEU A 49 17.08 7.88 6.15
CA LEU A 49 17.76 6.67 6.62
C LEU A 49 17.80 6.60 8.16
N ALA A 50 18.07 7.71 8.83
CA ALA A 50 18.05 7.80 10.29
C ALA A 50 16.65 7.51 10.87
N CYS A 51 15.60 8.04 10.26
CA CYS A 51 14.21 7.73 10.63
C CYS A 51 13.91 6.23 10.46
N MET A 52 14.35 5.60 9.36
CA MET A 52 14.16 4.16 9.14
C MET A 52 14.87 3.31 10.20
N HIS A 53 16.09 3.67 10.59
CA HIS A 53 16.80 3.00 11.69
C HIS A 53 16.06 3.16 13.02
N ARG A 54 15.58 4.37 13.31
CA ARG A 54 14.80 4.62 14.53
C ARG A 54 13.51 3.80 14.59
N ILE A 55 12.79 3.68 13.46
CA ILE A 55 11.60 2.81 13.35
C ILE A 55 11.96 1.36 13.69
N TYR A 56 13.08 0.87 13.17
CA TYR A 56 13.56 -0.47 13.49
C TYR A 56 13.84 -0.64 14.98
N ASP A 57 14.57 0.28 15.61
CA ASP A 57 14.88 0.23 17.04
C ASP A 57 13.61 0.27 17.90
N LEU A 58 12.64 1.11 17.55
CA LEU A 58 11.34 1.18 18.21
C LEU A 58 10.55 -0.12 18.08
N SER A 59 10.59 -0.76 16.90
CA SER A 59 9.90 -2.03 16.67
C SER A 59 10.46 -3.17 17.53
N LEU A 60 11.74 -3.12 17.88
CA LEU A 60 12.39 -4.12 18.76
C LEU A 60 12.15 -3.82 20.25
N SER A 61 12.30 -2.56 20.66
CA SER A 61 12.27 -2.16 22.07
C SER A 61 10.85 -1.91 22.61
N GLN A 62 9.91 -1.58 21.75
CA GLN A 62 8.49 -1.35 22.05
C GLN A 62 8.24 -0.51 23.32
N PRO A 63 8.80 0.69 23.46
CA PRO A 63 8.52 1.56 24.59
C PRO A 63 7.06 2.02 24.57
N SER A 64 6.61 2.65 25.67
CA SER A 64 5.25 3.21 25.71
C SER A 64 5.03 4.18 24.55
N ALA A 65 3.91 4.01 23.81
CA ALA A 65 3.49 4.80 22.65
C ALA A 65 4.40 4.70 21.40
N PHE A 66 5.18 3.60 21.28
CA PHE A 66 6.10 3.40 20.13
C PHE A 66 5.38 3.43 18.78
N GLU A 67 4.13 2.98 18.69
CA GLU A 67 3.35 3.03 17.46
C GLU A 67 3.09 4.47 17.00
N MET A 68 2.88 5.40 17.94
CA MET A 68 2.72 6.83 17.64
C MET A 68 4.04 7.46 17.18
N GLU A 69 5.17 7.09 17.81
CA GLU A 69 6.49 7.52 17.38
C GLU A 69 6.82 6.98 15.97
N ILE A 70 6.48 5.74 15.67
CA ILE A 70 6.63 5.16 14.33
C ILE A 70 5.80 5.95 13.31
N GLN A 71 4.56 6.30 13.63
CA GLN A 71 3.71 7.09 12.74
C GLN A 71 4.29 8.48 12.47
N GLU A 72 4.81 9.14 13.48
CA GLU A 72 5.50 10.44 13.35
C GLU A 72 6.71 10.33 12.42
N LEU A 73 7.54 9.31 12.60
CA LEU A 73 8.71 9.07 11.75
C LEU A 73 8.33 8.76 10.31
N LEU A 74 7.27 7.98 10.08
CA LEU A 74 6.75 7.70 8.73
C LEU A 74 6.24 8.97 8.04
N LEU A 75 5.54 9.84 8.78
CA LEU A 75 5.11 11.14 8.27
C LEU A 75 6.31 12.05 7.94
N SER A 76 7.33 12.05 8.78
CA SER A 76 8.58 12.81 8.55
C SER A 76 9.29 12.33 7.28
N ILE A 77 9.44 11.02 7.09
CA ILE A 77 9.98 10.41 5.86
C ILE A 77 9.17 10.86 4.64
N TRP A 78 7.83 10.79 4.75
CA TRP A 78 6.94 11.15 3.64
C TRP A 78 7.03 12.62 3.25
N ILE A 79 7.15 13.50 4.22
CA ILE A 79 7.34 14.94 4.01
C ILE A 79 8.63 15.22 3.23
N GLU A 80 9.73 14.55 3.59
CA GLU A 80 11.00 14.72 2.88
C GLU A 80 10.93 14.17 1.46
N ILE A 81 10.33 13.01 1.26
CA ILE A 81 10.07 12.46 -0.08
C ILE A 81 9.23 13.46 -0.90
N TYR A 82 8.13 13.96 -0.36
CA TYR A 82 7.24 14.90 -1.05
C TYR A 82 7.95 16.21 -1.41
N ARG A 83 8.77 16.76 -0.52
CA ARG A 83 9.51 18.03 -0.74
C ARG A 83 10.55 17.91 -1.86
N HIS A 84 11.17 16.74 -1.98
CA HIS A 84 12.24 16.49 -2.92
C HIS A 84 11.79 15.71 -4.16
N ALA A 85 10.55 15.26 -4.19
CA ALA A 85 9.96 14.69 -5.38
C ALA A 85 9.82 15.75 -6.47
N SER A 86 10.56 15.59 -7.57
CA SER A 86 10.33 16.37 -8.76
C SER A 86 9.17 15.77 -9.52
N PHE A 87 7.96 16.27 -9.30
CA PHE A 87 6.76 15.87 -10.07
C PHE A 87 6.91 16.35 -11.52
N SER A 88 7.71 15.67 -12.31
CA SER A 88 7.90 15.99 -13.72
C SER A 88 6.96 15.14 -14.57
N GLY A 89 6.11 15.81 -15.35
CA GLY A 89 5.07 15.21 -16.19
C GLY A 89 5.55 14.41 -17.42
N GLU A 90 6.78 13.91 -17.45
CA GLU A 90 7.28 13.05 -18.53
C GLU A 90 7.72 11.70 -17.96
N SER A 91 6.82 10.75 -18.03
CA SER A 91 7.04 9.36 -17.69
C SER A 91 8.01 8.71 -18.67
N GLN A 92 9.22 8.38 -18.23
CA GLN A 92 10.02 7.39 -18.93
C GLN A 92 9.40 6.01 -18.67
N ASN A 93 8.89 5.39 -19.73
CA ASN A 93 8.19 4.10 -19.73
C ASN A 93 9.15 2.93 -19.45
N THR A 94 9.70 2.84 -18.24
CA THR A 94 10.57 1.75 -17.80
C THR A 94 9.76 0.50 -17.40
N ALA A 95 10.40 -0.67 -17.36
CA ALA A 95 9.75 -1.91 -16.91
C ALA A 95 9.20 -1.78 -15.47
N ALA A 96 9.93 -1.11 -14.58
CA ALA A 96 9.50 -0.84 -13.20
C ALA A 96 8.21 -0.01 -13.15
N THR A 97 8.12 1.00 -14.01
CA THR A 97 6.94 1.86 -14.18
C THR A 97 5.70 1.05 -14.58
N ARG A 98 5.85 0.13 -15.55
CA ARG A 98 4.76 -0.76 -15.96
C ARG A 98 4.33 -1.71 -14.86
N ASP A 99 5.26 -2.21 -14.06
CA ASP A 99 4.96 -3.10 -12.94
C ASP A 99 4.14 -2.36 -11.86
N VAL A 100 4.48 -1.13 -11.53
CA VAL A 100 3.72 -0.29 -10.58
C VAL A 100 2.31 -0.02 -11.09
N GLU A 101 2.16 0.37 -12.36
CA GLU A 101 0.83 0.63 -12.93
C GLU A 101 -0.03 -0.63 -12.99
N ARG A 102 0.53 -1.77 -13.36
CA ARG A 102 -0.16 -3.07 -13.33
C ARG A 102 -0.63 -3.42 -11.92
N LEU A 103 0.23 -3.24 -10.92
CA LEU A 103 -0.12 -3.49 -9.53
C LEU A 103 -1.25 -2.59 -9.07
N ARG A 104 -1.18 -1.29 -9.39
CA ARG A 104 -2.22 -0.31 -9.08
C ARG A 104 -3.57 -0.72 -9.68
N ILE A 105 -3.59 -1.11 -10.97
CA ILE A 105 -4.81 -1.57 -11.65
C ILE A 105 -5.40 -2.78 -10.95
N LEU A 106 -4.57 -3.78 -10.58
CA LEU A 106 -5.05 -4.97 -9.88
C LEU A 106 -5.63 -4.65 -8.51
N LEU A 107 -4.94 -3.85 -7.70
CA LEU A 107 -5.40 -3.47 -6.37
C LEU A 107 -6.70 -2.65 -6.45
N ASP A 108 -6.78 -1.69 -7.36
CA ASP A 108 -7.97 -0.89 -7.58
C ASP A 108 -9.18 -1.76 -8.01
N TYR A 109 -8.95 -2.72 -8.90
CA TYR A 109 -9.98 -3.67 -9.31
C TYR A 109 -10.44 -4.56 -8.15
N ILE A 110 -9.52 -5.13 -7.37
CA ILE A 110 -9.84 -5.90 -6.17
C ILE A 110 -10.64 -5.07 -5.18
N HIS A 111 -10.23 -3.84 -4.89
CA HIS A 111 -10.89 -2.96 -3.93
C HIS A 111 -12.30 -2.55 -4.34
N ARG A 112 -12.57 -2.46 -5.64
CA ARG A 112 -13.93 -2.15 -6.14
C ARG A 112 -14.85 -3.36 -6.18
N HIS A 113 -14.30 -4.55 -6.41
CA HIS A 113 -15.06 -5.77 -6.67
C HIS A 113 -14.88 -6.85 -5.59
N TYR A 114 -14.29 -6.53 -4.42
CA TYR A 114 -13.99 -7.51 -3.37
C TYR A 114 -15.20 -8.31 -2.88
N MET A 115 -16.40 -7.75 -2.98
CA MET A 115 -17.65 -8.41 -2.59
C MET A 115 -18.11 -9.46 -3.63
N GLU A 116 -17.60 -9.40 -4.85
CA GLU A 116 -17.98 -10.25 -5.96
C GLU A 116 -17.13 -11.53 -6.00
N HIS A 117 -17.56 -12.52 -6.76
CA HIS A 117 -16.76 -13.70 -7.04
C HIS A 117 -15.67 -13.36 -8.07
N LEU A 118 -14.48 -13.01 -7.59
CA LEU A 118 -13.33 -12.70 -8.44
C LEU A 118 -12.61 -13.97 -8.89
N THR A 119 -12.36 -14.10 -10.19
CA THR A 119 -11.53 -15.16 -10.75
C THR A 119 -10.14 -14.63 -11.13
N LEU A 120 -9.19 -15.54 -11.25
CA LEU A 120 -7.85 -15.18 -11.70
C LEU A 120 -7.85 -14.69 -13.15
N GLU A 121 -8.80 -15.17 -13.96
CA GLU A 121 -9.04 -14.71 -15.31
C GLU A 121 -9.43 -13.23 -15.36
N ASP A 122 -10.36 -12.82 -14.51
CA ASP A 122 -10.83 -11.44 -14.43
C ASP A 122 -9.68 -10.49 -14.08
N LEU A 123 -8.87 -10.88 -13.11
CA LEU A 123 -7.74 -10.08 -12.63
C LEU A 123 -6.61 -10.01 -13.68
N ALA A 124 -6.25 -11.11 -14.30
CA ALA A 124 -5.22 -11.17 -15.34
C ALA A 124 -5.62 -10.35 -16.58
N ALA A 125 -6.93 -10.34 -16.92
CA ALA A 125 -7.46 -9.55 -18.01
C ALA A 125 -7.29 -8.02 -17.80
N GLN A 126 -7.37 -7.54 -16.55
CA GLN A 126 -7.22 -6.11 -16.25
C GLN A 126 -5.83 -5.55 -16.65
N ILE A 127 -4.82 -6.38 -16.60
CA ILE A 127 -3.43 -5.99 -16.92
C ILE A 127 -2.87 -6.68 -18.16
N HIS A 128 -3.76 -7.33 -18.94
CA HIS A 128 -3.45 -7.94 -20.24
C HIS A 128 -2.31 -8.97 -20.22
N ILE A 129 -2.28 -9.85 -19.19
CA ILE A 129 -1.32 -10.93 -19.08
C ILE A 129 -2.02 -12.27 -18.81
N CYS A 130 -1.28 -13.39 -18.94
CA CYS A 130 -1.85 -14.69 -18.62
C CYS A 130 -1.93 -14.93 -17.10
N ARG A 131 -2.80 -15.86 -16.67
CA ARG A 131 -3.03 -16.22 -15.26
C ARG A 131 -1.76 -16.52 -14.48
N SER A 132 -0.90 -17.36 -15.05
CA SER A 132 0.34 -17.76 -14.38
C SER A 132 1.33 -16.61 -14.21
N GLU A 133 1.35 -15.68 -15.15
CA GLU A 133 2.13 -14.46 -15.05
C GLU A 133 1.55 -13.49 -14.00
N CYS A 134 0.24 -13.37 -13.95
CA CYS A 134 -0.47 -12.55 -12.95
C CYS A 134 -0.14 -13.00 -11.51
N CYS A 135 -0.25 -14.31 -11.23
CA CYS A 135 0.12 -14.86 -9.94
C CYS A 135 1.57 -14.57 -9.55
N ARG A 136 2.51 -14.83 -10.48
CA ARG A 136 3.95 -14.59 -10.22
C ARG A 136 4.25 -13.11 -10.02
N PHE A 137 3.65 -12.28 -10.85
CA PHE A 137 3.78 -10.83 -10.77
C PHE A 137 3.29 -10.30 -9.42
N PHE A 138 2.05 -10.64 -9.03
CA PHE A 138 1.48 -10.18 -7.77
C PHE A 138 2.30 -10.65 -6.56
N LYS A 139 2.67 -11.94 -6.53
CA LYS A 139 3.51 -12.49 -5.46
C LYS A 139 4.89 -11.83 -5.38
N LYS A 140 5.48 -11.47 -6.53
CA LYS A 140 6.75 -10.72 -6.58
C LYS A 140 6.60 -9.32 -5.96
N CYS A 141 5.47 -8.63 -6.23
CA CYS A 141 5.26 -7.25 -5.79
C CYS A 141 4.80 -7.16 -4.32
N MET A 142 3.89 -8.06 -3.90
CA MET A 142 3.22 -7.99 -2.59
C MET A 142 3.78 -8.98 -1.57
N ASN A 143 4.64 -9.93 -2.00
CA ASN A 143 5.18 -11.04 -1.19
C ASN A 143 4.10 -12.01 -0.65
N GLU A 144 2.89 -11.96 -1.19
CA GLU A 144 1.76 -12.82 -0.86
C GLU A 144 0.96 -13.22 -2.10
N SER A 145 0.06 -14.19 -1.99
CA SER A 145 -0.79 -14.55 -3.11
C SER A 145 -1.94 -13.55 -3.28
N LEU A 146 -2.43 -13.43 -4.49
CA LEU A 146 -3.51 -12.52 -4.84
C LEU A 146 -4.82 -12.83 -4.07
N PHE A 147 -5.12 -14.12 -3.86
CA PHE A 147 -6.31 -14.52 -3.10
C PHE A 147 -6.13 -14.41 -1.60
N ASP A 148 -4.92 -14.56 -1.05
CA ASP A 148 -4.64 -14.26 0.35
C ASP A 148 -4.87 -12.77 0.62
N TYR A 149 -4.33 -11.90 -0.24
CA TYR A 149 -4.60 -10.46 -0.19
C TYR A 149 -6.09 -10.13 -0.25
N LEU A 150 -6.85 -10.75 -1.17
CA LEU A 150 -8.30 -10.55 -1.27
C LEU A 150 -9.02 -10.98 0.02
N LEU A 151 -8.63 -12.12 0.61
CA LEU A 151 -9.20 -12.60 1.87
C LEU A 151 -8.91 -11.63 3.02
N ASP A 152 -7.68 -11.18 3.16
CA ASP A 152 -7.28 -10.22 4.18
C ASP A 152 -8.04 -8.90 4.04
N TYR A 153 -8.20 -8.41 2.81
CA TYR A 153 -8.99 -7.23 2.51
C TYR A 153 -10.47 -7.40 2.90
N ARG A 154 -11.08 -8.55 2.60
CA ARG A 154 -12.45 -8.87 3.01
C ARG A 154 -12.61 -8.92 4.52
N ILE A 155 -11.62 -9.52 5.22
CA ILE A 155 -11.59 -9.53 6.69
C ILE A 155 -11.53 -8.09 7.22
N GLU A 156 -10.63 -7.25 6.70
CA GLU A 156 -10.52 -5.84 7.10
C GLU A 156 -11.86 -5.12 6.94
N LYS A 157 -12.56 -5.33 5.82
CA LYS A 157 -13.87 -4.72 5.57
C LYS A 157 -14.99 -5.28 6.44
N SER A 158 -14.86 -6.52 6.92
CA SER A 158 -15.85 -7.13 7.82
C SER A 158 -15.76 -6.60 9.26
N LEU A 159 -14.58 -6.18 9.71
CA LEU A 159 -14.37 -5.75 11.10
C LEU A 159 -15.29 -4.62 11.56
N PRO A 160 -15.47 -3.51 10.83
CA PRO A 160 -16.42 -2.46 11.22
C PRO A 160 -17.84 -2.98 11.33
N LEU A 161 -18.27 -3.82 10.38
CA LEU A 161 -19.63 -4.39 10.35
C LEU A 161 -19.90 -5.32 11.54
N LEU A 162 -18.89 -6.08 11.95
CA LEU A 162 -18.97 -6.95 13.13
C LEU A 162 -19.02 -6.15 14.44
N LEU A 163 -18.40 -4.98 14.48
CA LEU A 163 -18.44 -4.09 15.65
C LEU A 163 -19.80 -3.37 15.78
N GLU A 164 -20.51 -3.16 14.70
CA GLU A 164 -21.89 -2.68 14.67
C GLU A 164 -22.84 -3.81 15.10
N ARG A 165 -23.04 -4.00 16.39
CA ARG A 165 -23.77 -5.10 17.07
C ARG A 165 -25.13 -5.53 16.49
N GLN A 166 -25.55 -5.06 15.33
CA GLN A 166 -26.84 -5.34 14.69
C GLN A 166 -26.75 -6.32 13.50
N ALA A 167 -25.55 -6.61 12.98
CA ALA A 167 -25.39 -7.52 11.85
C ALA A 167 -25.10 -8.96 12.30
N SER A 168 -25.78 -9.96 11.71
CA SER A 168 -25.42 -11.35 11.91
C SER A 168 -24.12 -11.68 11.16
N ILE A 169 -23.37 -12.68 11.65
CA ILE A 169 -22.14 -13.15 10.98
C ILE A 169 -22.42 -13.53 9.51
N THR A 170 -23.53 -14.18 9.24
CA THR A 170 -23.96 -14.55 7.89
C THR A 170 -24.16 -13.32 6.99
N SER A 171 -24.86 -12.31 7.51
CA SER A 171 -25.08 -11.06 6.77
C SER A 171 -23.78 -10.32 6.50
N VAL A 172 -22.84 -10.30 7.44
CA VAL A 172 -21.51 -9.70 7.25
C VAL A 172 -20.73 -10.47 6.20
N ALA A 173 -20.76 -11.80 6.22
CA ALA A 173 -20.11 -12.65 5.25
C ALA A 173 -20.62 -12.36 3.81
N GLU A 174 -21.94 -12.29 3.64
CA GLU A 174 -22.57 -11.93 2.35
C GLU A 174 -22.16 -10.54 1.87
N GLN A 175 -22.14 -9.54 2.75
CA GLN A 175 -21.78 -8.16 2.42
C GLN A 175 -20.29 -7.99 2.10
N THR A 176 -19.46 -8.91 2.53
CA THR A 176 -18.01 -8.84 2.33
C THR A 176 -17.45 -9.88 1.35
N GLY A 177 -18.34 -10.63 0.71
CA GLY A 177 -17.97 -11.57 -0.35
C GLY A 177 -17.44 -12.93 0.12
N PHE A 178 -17.74 -13.34 1.35
CA PHE A 178 -17.42 -14.67 1.90
C PHE A 178 -18.50 -15.75 1.60
N SER A 179 -19.36 -15.52 0.67
CA SER A 179 -20.39 -16.49 0.24
C SER A 179 -19.85 -17.56 -0.68
#